data_9e9ad04d3b808f1690ea9aebbae61217
#
_entry.id   9e9ad04d3b808f1690ea9aebbae61217
#
_cell.length_a   1.000
_cell.length_b   1.000
_cell.length_c   1.000
_cell.angle_alpha   90.00
_cell.angle_beta   90.00
_cell.angle_gamma   90.00
#
_symmetry.space_group_name_H-M   'P 1'
#
loop_
_entity.id
_entity.type
_entity.pdbx_description
1 polymer ?
#
loop_
_entity_poly.entity_id
_entity_poly.type
_entity_poly.pdbx_seq_one_letter_code
_entity_poly.pdbx_strand_id
1 'polypeptide(L)'
;MEVSSTVDDLTPGEIRRAIAGFPHAEGYSLRVIPLRYRGDKPHLSAWTDFDQRSITIQIPQPFLPFGEVVPYGAQRRPGKGMRFIWLTEGVTFRTHREVLRFLYLHEWMHWFLKERKGTKSQAETTCDRFALRNYKKRTVTMQDAREALRRRRETTVG
;
A
#
# COMPACT_ATOMS: atom_id res chain seq x y z
N MET A 1 3.93 -10.39 14.63
CA MET A 1 3.24 -9.10 14.53
C MET A 1 1.86 -9.21 15.17
N GLU A 2 1.58 -8.34 16.09
CA GLU A 2 0.27 -8.30 16.74
C GLU A 2 -0.76 -7.69 15.79
N VAL A 3 -1.92 -8.32 15.68
CA VAL A 3 -2.99 -7.88 14.78
C VAL A 3 -4.28 -7.69 15.57
N SER A 4 -4.92 -6.54 15.40
CA SER A 4 -6.21 -6.23 16.00
C SER A 4 -7.20 -5.75 14.95
N SER A 5 -8.49 -5.99 15.17
CA SER A 5 -9.54 -5.55 14.26
C SER A 5 -10.78 -5.10 15.02
N THR A 6 -11.35 -3.99 14.57
CA THR A 6 -12.67 -3.53 15.02
C THR A 6 -13.65 -3.47 13.84
N VAL A 7 -13.28 -4.05 12.70
CA VAL A 7 -14.14 -4.14 11.52
C VAL A 7 -15.08 -5.34 11.68
N ASP A 8 -16.37 -5.12 11.44
CA ASP A 8 -17.34 -6.22 11.44
C ASP A 8 -16.98 -7.20 10.30
N ASP A 9 -17.18 -8.49 10.56
CA ASP A 9 -16.92 -9.56 9.60
C ASP A 9 -15.45 -9.67 9.12
N LEU A 10 -14.51 -9.10 9.88
CA LEU A 10 -13.08 -9.23 9.57
C LEU A 10 -12.30 -9.46 10.87
N THR A 11 -12.10 -10.73 11.20
CA THR A 11 -11.40 -11.13 12.43
C THR A 11 -9.88 -11.00 12.27
N PRO A 12 -9.12 -10.89 13.38
CA PRO A 12 -7.65 -10.94 13.31
C PRO A 12 -7.12 -12.17 12.58
N GLY A 13 -7.77 -13.33 12.75
CA GLY A 13 -7.39 -14.56 12.04
C GLY A 13 -7.55 -14.43 10.53
N GLU A 14 -8.62 -13.81 10.07
CA GLU A 14 -8.86 -13.57 8.66
C GLU A 14 -7.84 -12.58 8.08
N ILE A 15 -7.47 -11.56 8.86
CA ILE A 15 -6.44 -10.60 8.49
C ILE A 15 -5.10 -11.32 8.33
N ARG A 16 -4.73 -12.15 9.30
CA ARG A 16 -3.48 -12.93 9.24
C ARG A 16 -3.45 -13.84 8.01
N ARG A 17 -4.56 -14.47 7.68
CA ARG A 17 -4.65 -15.31 6.47
C ARG A 17 -4.50 -14.48 5.19
N ALA A 18 -5.08 -13.29 5.16
CA ALA A 18 -5.01 -12.42 3.98
C ALA A 18 -3.59 -11.98 3.66
N ILE A 19 -2.75 -11.80 4.68
CA ILE A 19 -1.37 -11.32 4.51
C ILE A 19 -0.32 -12.40 4.80
N ALA A 20 -0.74 -13.68 4.88
CA ALA A 20 0.13 -14.78 5.30
C ALA A 20 1.40 -14.95 4.44
N GLY A 21 1.30 -14.69 3.14
CA GLY A 21 2.45 -14.78 2.23
C GLY A 21 3.25 -13.48 2.09
N PHE A 22 2.94 -12.47 2.90
CA PHE A 22 3.58 -11.17 2.83
C PHE A 22 4.62 -11.00 3.93
N PRO A 23 5.65 -10.18 3.71
CA PRO A 23 6.65 -9.95 4.74
C PRO A 23 6.07 -9.16 5.91
N HIS A 24 6.57 -9.42 7.10
CA HIS A 24 6.13 -8.71 8.31
C HIS A 24 6.90 -7.41 8.48
N ALA A 25 6.25 -6.41 9.05
CA ALA A 25 6.90 -5.21 9.53
C ALA A 25 7.37 -5.48 10.97
N GLU A 26 8.60 -5.96 11.10
CA GLU A 26 9.14 -6.36 12.40
C GLU A 26 9.11 -5.22 13.42
N GLY A 27 8.62 -5.55 14.61
CA GLY A 27 8.52 -4.57 15.70
C GLY A 27 7.28 -3.69 15.64
N TYR A 28 6.46 -3.83 14.61
CA TYR A 28 5.24 -3.05 14.43
C TYR A 28 3.99 -3.90 14.64
N SER A 29 2.92 -3.27 15.10
CA SER A 29 1.59 -3.89 15.19
C SER A 29 0.73 -3.47 14.01
N LEU A 30 -0.29 -4.24 13.70
CA LEU A 30 -1.26 -3.95 12.65
C LEU A 30 -2.64 -3.76 13.28
N ARG A 31 -3.24 -2.60 13.02
CA ARG A 31 -4.60 -2.28 13.44
C ARG A 31 -5.47 -2.13 12.20
N VAL A 32 -6.58 -2.82 12.19
CA VAL A 32 -7.57 -2.70 11.10
C VAL A 32 -8.86 -2.17 11.70
N ILE A 33 -9.29 -1.00 11.23
CA ILE A 33 -10.45 -0.29 11.76
C ILE A 33 -11.40 0.06 10.62
N PRO A 34 -12.68 0.31 10.92
CA PRO A 34 -13.62 0.67 9.86
C PRO A 34 -13.40 2.09 9.35
N LEU A 35 -13.55 2.27 8.04
CA LEU A 35 -13.68 3.57 7.42
C LEU A 35 -15.17 3.84 7.25
N ARG A 36 -15.70 4.72 8.06
CA ARG A 36 -17.08 5.15 7.94
C ARG A 36 -17.15 6.36 7.05
N TYR A 37 -17.90 6.26 5.97
CA TYR A 37 -18.05 7.33 5.01
C TYR A 37 -19.52 7.76 4.93
N ARG A 38 -19.75 9.08 5.04
CA ARG A 38 -21.07 9.68 4.90
C ARG A 38 -21.01 10.67 3.73
N GLY A 39 -21.80 10.39 2.69
CA GLY A 39 -21.80 11.24 1.52
C GLY A 39 -20.57 11.16 0.65
N ASP A 40 -19.52 10.55 1.14
CA ASP A 40 -18.29 10.29 0.38
C ASP A 40 -18.33 8.89 -0.21
N LYS A 41 -17.44 8.63 -1.17
CA LYS A 41 -17.28 7.30 -1.74
C LYS A 41 -16.30 6.48 -0.89
N PRO A 42 -16.42 5.13 -0.91
CA PRO A 42 -15.37 4.30 -0.35
C PRO A 42 -14.04 4.67 -0.99
N HIS A 43 -12.98 4.71 -0.19
CA HIS A 43 -11.66 5.08 -0.68
C HIS A 43 -10.58 4.39 0.15
N LEU A 44 -9.34 4.48 -0.32
CA LEU A 44 -8.19 3.92 0.38
C LEU A 44 -7.76 4.84 1.51
N SER A 45 -7.56 4.28 2.69
CA SER A 45 -7.08 5.03 3.85
C SER A 45 -6.25 4.14 4.75
N ALA A 46 -4.99 4.50 4.96
CA ALA A 46 -4.09 3.81 5.86
C ALA A 46 -2.92 4.73 6.21
N TRP A 47 -2.24 4.42 7.29
CA TRP A 47 -1.03 5.17 7.68
C TRP A 47 -0.11 4.31 8.52
N THR A 48 1.17 4.69 8.54
CA THR A 48 2.18 4.10 9.40
C THR A 48 2.62 5.15 10.41
N ASP A 49 2.51 4.79 11.69
CA ASP A 49 2.99 5.63 12.78
C ASP A 49 4.32 5.06 13.27
N PHE A 50 5.40 5.76 12.95
CA PHE A 50 6.74 5.30 13.29
C PHE A 50 7.05 5.45 14.79
N ASP A 51 6.44 6.42 15.45
CA ASP A 51 6.64 6.63 16.89
C ASP A 51 5.94 5.54 17.70
N GLN A 52 4.71 5.21 17.34
CA GLN A 52 3.93 4.17 17.98
C GLN A 52 4.23 2.78 17.44
N ARG A 53 5.03 2.69 16.40
CA ARG A 53 5.37 1.45 15.69
C ARG A 53 4.12 0.65 15.35
N SER A 54 3.23 1.29 14.61
CA SER A 54 1.98 0.67 14.21
C SER A 54 1.61 1.03 12.78
N ILE A 55 0.95 0.09 12.13
CA ILE A 55 0.31 0.30 10.84
C ILE A 55 -1.20 0.26 11.08
N THR A 56 -1.90 1.28 10.62
CA THR A 56 -3.37 1.33 10.71
C THR A 56 -3.95 1.32 9.31
N ILE A 57 -4.87 0.40 9.08
CA ILE A 57 -5.59 0.25 7.81
C ILE A 57 -7.07 0.46 8.08
N GLN A 58 -7.71 1.29 7.27
CA GLN A 58 -9.14 1.49 7.34
C GLN A 58 -9.83 0.73 6.21
N ILE A 59 -10.84 -0.06 6.57
CA ILE A 59 -11.64 -0.82 5.61
C ILE A 59 -13.01 -0.16 5.50
N PRO A 60 -13.46 0.21 4.29
CA PRO A 60 -14.78 0.78 4.12
C PRO A 60 -15.86 -0.13 4.71
N GLN A 61 -16.75 0.45 5.51
CA GLN A 61 -17.83 -0.29 6.16
C GLN A 61 -19.13 0.54 6.09
N PRO A 62 -20.17 0.07 5.41
CA PRO A 62 -20.25 -1.19 4.67
C PRO A 62 -19.31 -1.22 3.47
N PHE A 63 -18.83 -2.41 3.11
CA PHE A 63 -17.94 -2.53 1.97
C PHE A 63 -18.75 -2.56 0.67
N LEU A 64 -18.40 -1.67 -0.26
CA LEU A 64 -18.91 -1.65 -1.61
C LEU A 64 -17.71 -1.60 -2.56
N PRO A 65 -17.74 -2.33 -3.69
CA PRO A 65 -16.67 -2.24 -4.67
C PRO A 65 -16.45 -0.82 -5.14
N PHE A 66 -15.20 -0.42 -5.28
CA PHE A 66 -14.85 0.95 -5.69
C PHE A 66 -13.56 0.95 -6.51
N GLY A 67 -13.41 2.02 -7.30
CA GLY A 67 -12.22 2.22 -8.11
C GLY A 67 -11.34 3.32 -7.55
N GLU A 68 -10.04 3.17 -7.78
CA GLU A 68 -9.05 4.18 -7.46
C GLU A 68 -8.09 4.32 -8.63
N VAL A 69 -7.61 5.53 -8.84
CA VAL A 69 -6.52 5.80 -9.78
C VAL A 69 -5.23 5.87 -8.97
N VAL A 70 -4.33 4.94 -9.22
CA VAL A 70 -3.10 4.79 -8.45
C VAL A 70 -1.91 5.27 -9.26
N PRO A 71 -1.20 6.32 -8.84
CA PRO A 71 0.04 6.75 -9.49
C PRO A 71 1.18 5.81 -9.11
N TYR A 72 1.86 5.23 -10.08
CA TYR A 72 2.94 4.27 -9.84
C TYR A 72 4.30 4.73 -10.35
N GLY A 73 4.37 5.88 -10.97
CA GLY A 73 5.60 6.42 -11.49
C GLY A 73 5.39 7.80 -12.08
N ALA A 74 6.50 8.42 -12.46
CA ALA A 74 6.50 9.69 -13.16
C ALA A 74 7.44 9.58 -14.34
N GLN A 75 7.01 10.11 -15.50
CA GLN A 75 7.80 10.15 -16.69
C GLN A 75 8.13 11.61 -17.04
N ARG A 76 9.43 11.87 -17.29
CA ARG A 76 9.85 13.19 -17.72
C ARG A 76 9.53 13.35 -19.20
N ARG A 77 8.81 14.42 -19.56
CA ARG A 77 8.59 14.78 -20.95
C ARG A 77 9.71 15.64 -21.48
N PRO A 78 10.33 15.28 -22.61
CA PRO A 78 11.22 16.20 -23.32
C PRO A 78 10.39 17.36 -23.88
N GLY A 79 10.86 18.60 -23.68
CA GLY A 79 10.16 19.80 -24.14
C GLY A 79 10.54 21.03 -23.32
N LYS A 80 9.91 22.15 -23.63
CA LYS A 80 10.14 23.42 -22.93
C LYS A 80 9.74 23.32 -21.46
N GLY A 81 10.73 23.27 -20.55
CA GLY A 81 10.55 23.18 -19.12
C GLY A 81 10.50 21.74 -18.62
N MET A 82 10.69 21.59 -17.31
CA MET A 82 10.61 20.28 -16.66
C MET A 82 9.15 19.92 -16.39
N ARG A 83 8.56 19.14 -17.29
CA ARG A 83 7.22 18.60 -17.10
C ARG A 83 7.29 17.12 -16.81
N PHE A 84 6.57 16.71 -15.77
CA PHE A 84 6.40 15.30 -15.43
C PHE A 84 4.99 14.88 -15.75
N ILE A 85 4.84 13.69 -16.31
CA ILE A 85 3.55 13.03 -16.45
C ILE A 85 3.49 11.93 -15.41
N TRP A 86 2.42 11.91 -14.63
CA TRP A 86 2.18 10.81 -13.73
C TRP A 86 1.70 9.60 -14.50
N LEU A 87 2.37 8.47 -14.29
CA LEU A 87 1.91 7.18 -14.78
C LEU A 87 0.93 6.63 -13.78
N THR A 88 -0.30 6.37 -14.21
CA THR A 88 -1.37 5.94 -13.33
C THR A 88 -2.04 4.69 -13.85
N GLU A 89 -2.65 3.92 -12.95
CA GLU A 89 -3.44 2.76 -13.28
C GLU A 89 -4.75 2.80 -12.50
N GLY A 90 -5.85 2.53 -13.20
CA GLY A 90 -7.14 2.37 -12.55
C GLY A 90 -7.24 0.98 -11.95
N VAL A 91 -7.60 0.91 -10.67
CA VAL A 91 -7.74 -0.34 -9.93
C VAL A 91 -9.14 -0.42 -9.35
N THR A 92 -9.79 -1.57 -9.50
CA THR A 92 -11.08 -1.82 -8.88
C THR A 92 -10.89 -2.81 -7.73
N PHE A 93 -11.30 -2.40 -6.55
CA PHE A 93 -11.28 -3.24 -5.36
C PHE A 93 -12.68 -3.85 -5.19
N ARG A 94 -12.76 -5.17 -5.31
CA ARG A 94 -14.03 -5.90 -5.27
C ARG A 94 -14.34 -6.49 -3.90
N THR A 95 -13.32 -6.65 -3.05
CA THR A 95 -13.45 -7.23 -1.73
C THR A 95 -12.63 -6.46 -0.72
N HIS A 96 -13.02 -6.54 0.56
CA HIS A 96 -12.23 -5.93 1.64
C HIS A 96 -10.84 -6.59 1.73
N ARG A 97 -10.72 -7.85 1.34
CA ARG A 97 -9.44 -8.55 1.32
C ARG A 97 -8.44 -7.89 0.35
N GLU A 98 -8.91 -7.50 -0.83
CA GLU A 98 -8.06 -6.82 -1.81
C GLU A 98 -7.58 -5.47 -1.28
N VAL A 99 -8.47 -4.70 -0.64
CA VAL A 99 -8.11 -3.42 -0.01
C VAL A 99 -7.07 -3.63 1.08
N LEU A 100 -7.30 -4.62 1.94
CA LEU A 100 -6.38 -4.93 3.03
C LEU A 100 -4.98 -5.29 2.51
N ARG A 101 -4.91 -6.15 1.51
CA ARG A 101 -3.64 -6.59 0.94
C ARG A 101 -2.89 -5.44 0.28
N PHE A 102 -3.59 -4.61 -0.49
CA PHE A 102 -3.01 -3.44 -1.13
C PHE A 102 -2.46 -2.45 -0.11
N LEU A 103 -3.28 -2.06 0.85
CA LEU A 103 -2.89 -1.08 1.86
C LEU A 103 -1.78 -1.60 2.78
N TYR A 104 -1.82 -2.89 3.12
CA TYR A 104 -0.77 -3.48 3.93
C TYR A 104 0.59 -3.39 3.22
N LEU A 105 0.64 -3.74 1.94
CA LEU A 105 1.91 -3.66 1.19
C LEU A 105 2.38 -2.23 1.01
N HIS A 106 1.46 -1.29 0.80
CA HIS A 106 1.80 0.12 0.71
C HIS A 106 2.45 0.62 2.01
N GLU A 107 1.82 0.35 3.16
CA GLU A 107 2.34 0.76 4.45
C GLU A 107 3.58 -0.02 4.86
N TRP A 108 3.63 -1.32 4.55
CA TRP A 108 4.83 -2.12 4.77
C TRP A 108 6.03 -1.54 4.03
N MET A 109 5.82 -1.05 2.81
CA MET A 109 6.90 -0.43 2.03
C MET A 109 7.41 0.85 2.70
N HIS A 110 6.54 1.64 3.33
CA HIS A 110 6.97 2.77 4.15
C HIS A 110 7.87 2.31 5.30
N TRP A 111 7.46 1.22 5.98
CA TRP A 111 8.27 0.62 7.03
C TRP A 111 9.64 0.17 6.48
N PHE A 112 9.66 -0.50 5.34
CA PHE A 112 10.88 -0.99 4.70
C PHE A 112 11.83 0.15 4.36
N LEU A 113 11.32 1.21 3.77
CA LEU A 113 12.12 2.37 3.41
C LEU A 113 12.75 3.04 4.63
N LYS A 114 12.01 3.16 5.70
CA LYS A 114 12.50 3.80 6.92
C LYS A 114 13.42 2.89 7.73
N GLU A 115 12.97 1.69 8.05
CA GLU A 115 13.65 0.82 9.01
C GLU A 115 14.81 0.03 8.40
N ARG A 116 14.68 -0.34 7.13
CA ARG A 116 15.68 -1.16 6.45
C ARG A 116 16.59 -0.38 5.51
N LYS A 117 16.11 0.72 4.95
CA LYS A 117 16.89 1.54 4.01
C LYS A 117 17.33 2.89 4.62
N GLY A 118 16.78 3.27 5.76
CA GLY A 118 17.11 4.53 6.42
C GLY A 118 16.75 5.76 5.60
N THR A 119 15.78 5.65 4.70
CA THR A 119 15.39 6.72 3.80
C THR A 119 14.56 7.75 4.54
N LYS A 120 14.95 9.02 4.50
CA LYS A 120 14.19 10.10 5.12
C LYS A 120 12.97 10.48 4.30
N SER A 121 13.03 10.31 2.98
CA SER A 121 11.93 10.62 2.07
C SER A 121 10.99 9.43 1.96
N GLN A 122 9.72 9.68 2.20
CA GLN A 122 8.66 8.67 2.06
C GLN A 122 8.03 8.81 0.67
N ALA A 123 8.55 8.05 -0.28
CA ALA A 123 8.08 8.10 -1.67
C ALA A 123 6.75 7.35 -1.82
N GLU A 124 5.64 8.07 -1.72
CA GLU A 124 4.29 7.51 -1.89
C GLU A 124 4.15 6.75 -3.19
N THR A 125 4.71 7.28 -4.28
CA THR A 125 4.66 6.64 -5.59
C THR A 125 5.36 5.29 -5.60
N THR A 126 6.49 5.16 -4.90
CA THR A 126 7.20 3.89 -4.78
C THR A 126 6.38 2.88 -4.00
N CYS A 127 5.74 3.32 -2.91
CA CYS A 127 4.88 2.47 -2.10
C CYS A 127 3.66 2.00 -2.89
N ASP A 128 3.03 2.89 -3.65
CA ASP A 128 1.92 2.57 -4.53
C ASP A 128 2.32 1.57 -5.61
N ARG A 129 3.47 1.78 -6.24
CA ARG A 129 3.98 0.88 -7.28
C ARG A 129 4.24 -0.52 -6.73
N PHE A 130 4.83 -0.60 -5.55
CA PHE A 130 5.09 -1.87 -4.90
C PHE A 130 3.77 -2.60 -4.59
N ALA A 131 2.82 -1.90 -3.99
CA ALA A 131 1.52 -2.47 -3.66
C ALA A 131 0.75 -2.91 -4.91
N LEU A 132 0.73 -2.06 -5.93
CA LEU A 132 0.03 -2.33 -7.18
C LEU A 132 0.51 -3.61 -7.86
N ARG A 133 1.81 -3.85 -7.86
CA ARG A 133 2.40 -5.02 -8.50
C ARG A 133 2.26 -6.30 -7.71
N ASN A 134 2.09 -6.21 -6.41
CA ASN A 134 2.27 -7.36 -5.53
C ASN A 134 1.02 -7.76 -4.74
N TYR A 135 -0.01 -6.93 -4.64
CA TYR A 135 -1.13 -7.20 -3.73
C TYR A 135 -1.97 -8.42 -4.14
N LYS A 136 -1.92 -8.83 -5.39
CA LYS A 136 -2.61 -10.03 -5.88
C LYS A 136 -1.75 -11.29 -5.81
N LYS A 137 -0.47 -11.15 -5.55
CA LYS A 137 0.44 -12.29 -5.46
C LYS A 137 0.21 -13.09 -4.19
N ARG A 138 0.41 -14.38 -4.27
CA ARG A 138 0.31 -15.26 -3.12
C ARG A 138 1.46 -15.03 -2.13
N THR A 139 2.66 -14.81 -2.66
CA THR A 139 3.87 -14.62 -1.88
C THR A 139 4.59 -13.37 -2.35
N VAL A 140 4.96 -12.51 -1.41
CA VAL A 140 5.72 -11.29 -1.67
C VAL A 140 6.94 -11.29 -0.77
N THR A 141 8.10 -10.93 -1.32
CA THR A 141 9.38 -11.00 -0.63
C THR A 141 10.07 -9.66 -0.56
N MET A 142 11.15 -9.59 0.23
CA MET A 142 12.04 -8.44 0.27
C MET A 142 12.63 -8.12 -1.11
N GLN A 143 12.84 -9.15 -1.94
CA GLN A 143 13.34 -8.95 -3.29
C GLN A 143 12.35 -8.17 -4.16
N ASP A 144 11.07 -8.42 -4.00
CA ASP A 144 10.02 -7.68 -4.70
C ASP A 144 10.06 -6.19 -4.33
N ALA A 145 10.36 -5.89 -3.07
CA ALA A 145 10.53 -4.50 -2.61
C ALA A 145 11.75 -3.84 -3.26
N ARG A 146 12.86 -4.55 -3.34
CA ARG A 146 14.07 -4.04 -3.99
C ARG A 146 13.85 -3.79 -5.48
N GLU A 147 13.10 -4.64 -6.14
CA GLU A 147 12.76 -4.46 -7.56
C GLU A 147 11.90 -3.22 -7.79
N ALA A 148 10.99 -2.92 -6.88
CA ALA A 148 10.18 -1.71 -6.95
C ALA A 148 11.06 -0.45 -6.88
N LEU A 149 12.16 -0.51 -6.15
CA LEU A 149 13.13 0.59 -6.08
C LEU A 149 13.97 0.70 -7.35
N ARG A 150 14.39 -0.43 -7.92
CA ARG A 150 15.24 -0.46 -9.12
C ARG A 150 14.56 0.15 -10.34
N ARG A 151 13.28 -0.06 -10.52
CA ARG A 151 12.55 0.38 -11.70
C ARG A 151 12.44 1.88 -11.87
N ARG A 152 12.82 2.63 -10.86
CA ARG A 152 12.96 4.07 -10.99
C ARG A 152 14.07 4.45 -11.98
N ARG A 153 15.06 3.55 -12.19
CA ARG A 153 16.16 3.77 -13.16
C ARG A 153 15.80 3.37 -14.58
N GLU A 154 14.95 2.38 -14.77
CA GLU A 154 14.56 1.90 -16.10
C GLU A 154 13.61 2.84 -16.81
N THR A 155 12.80 3.60 -16.07
CA THR A 155 11.87 4.58 -16.64
C THR A 155 12.55 5.86 -17.13
N THR A 156 13.85 6.05 -16.86
CA THR A 156 14.62 7.20 -17.31
C THR A 156 15.45 6.95 -18.56
N VAL A 157 15.48 5.71 -19.06
CA VAL A 157 16.32 5.27 -20.19
C VAL A 157 15.47 4.91 -21.40
N GLY A 158 14.25 5.39 -21.46
CA GLY A 158 13.37 5.09 -22.57
C GLY A 158 13.58 5.98 -23.78
#